data_68f458e487794e1a9b7d6368d94f3084
#
_entry.id   68f458e487794e1a9b7d6368d94f3084
#
_cell.length_a   1.000
_cell.length_b   1.000
_cell.length_c   1.000
_cell.angle_alpha   90.00
_cell.angle_beta   90.00
_cell.angle_gamma   90.00
#
_symmetry.space_group_name_H-M   'P 1'
#
loop_
_entity.id
_entity.type
_entity.pdbx_description
1 polymer ?
#
loop_
_entity_poly.entity_id
_entity_poly.type
_entity_poly.pdbx_seq_one_letter_code
_entity_poly.pdbx_strand_id
1 'polypeptide(L)'
;MLPFPGWSGRGVRPFFIQYLLMKKILQWMASPRLACVLMAYAVLLIFLGTLEARSVGVSAVQARYFESWGCLSFGMIPLIGGAGVGALAVLNISASVFRRARFTLRSVGLILTHAFLVVLI
;
A
#
# COMPACT_ATOMS: atom_id res chain seq x y z
N MET A 1 -32.39 -19.37 -29.49
CA MET A 1 -31.49 -19.50 -28.33
C MET A 1 -30.72 -20.83 -28.49
N LEU A 2 -29.49 -20.79 -28.95
CA LEU A 2 -28.68 -21.98 -29.13
C LEU A 2 -27.90 -22.19 -27.85
N PRO A 3 -28.00 -23.33 -27.17
CA PRO A 3 -27.13 -23.65 -26.06
C PRO A 3 -25.72 -23.91 -26.60
N PHE A 4 -24.74 -23.19 -26.10
CA PHE A 4 -23.33 -23.48 -26.40
C PHE A 4 -23.00 -24.90 -25.93
N PRO A 5 -22.66 -25.84 -26.84
CA PRO A 5 -22.28 -27.17 -26.45
C PRO A 5 -20.86 -27.15 -25.89
N GLY A 6 -20.68 -27.63 -24.68
CA GLY A 6 -19.37 -28.02 -24.19
C GLY A 6 -18.76 -27.24 -23.04
N TRP A 7 -19.49 -26.49 -22.26
CA TRP A 7 -18.99 -25.95 -20.99
C TRP A 7 -19.02 -27.03 -19.89
N SER A 8 -18.08 -27.94 -19.91
CA SER A 8 -17.82 -28.77 -18.74
C SER A 8 -17.17 -27.87 -17.67
N GLY A 9 -17.96 -27.45 -16.68
CA GLY A 9 -17.61 -26.45 -15.66
C GLY A 9 -16.51 -26.85 -14.68
N ARG A 10 -15.55 -27.70 -15.07
CA ARG A 10 -14.49 -28.18 -14.18
C ARG A 10 -13.17 -27.40 -14.26
N GLY A 11 -12.95 -26.63 -15.31
CA GLY A 11 -11.68 -25.92 -15.51
C GLY A 11 -11.69 -24.41 -15.19
N VAL A 12 -12.87 -23.81 -15.08
CA VAL A 12 -13.03 -22.33 -14.98
C VAL A 12 -13.07 -21.83 -13.52
N ARG A 13 -13.40 -22.73 -12.59
CA ARG A 13 -13.57 -22.36 -11.17
C ARG A 13 -12.33 -21.78 -10.50
N PRO A 14 -11.11 -22.35 -10.63
CA PRO A 14 -9.95 -21.79 -9.95
C PRO A 14 -9.56 -20.42 -10.52
N PHE A 15 -9.63 -20.25 -11.83
CA PHE A 15 -9.27 -18.99 -12.50
C PHE A 15 -10.27 -17.87 -12.18
N PHE A 16 -11.55 -18.18 -12.13
CA PHE A 16 -12.61 -17.23 -11.80
C PHE A 16 -12.55 -16.78 -10.33
N ILE A 17 -12.30 -17.72 -9.42
CA ILE A 17 -12.10 -17.43 -8.00
C ILE A 17 -10.86 -16.57 -7.80
N GLN A 18 -9.76 -16.88 -8.48
CA GLN A 18 -8.53 -16.11 -8.40
C GLN A 18 -8.71 -14.69 -8.94
N TYR A 19 -9.45 -14.51 -10.02
CA TYR A 19 -9.81 -13.20 -10.55
C TYR A 19 -10.67 -12.39 -9.57
N LEU A 20 -11.68 -13.00 -8.95
CA LEU A 20 -12.53 -12.36 -7.95
C LEU A 20 -11.75 -11.97 -6.70
N LEU A 21 -10.85 -12.82 -6.24
CA LEU A 21 -9.98 -12.54 -5.09
C LEU A 21 -9.03 -11.38 -5.40
N MET A 22 -8.37 -11.39 -6.56
CA MET A 22 -7.52 -10.27 -6.99
C MET A 22 -8.31 -8.96 -7.07
N LYS A 23 -9.50 -8.98 -7.64
CA LYS A 23 -10.37 -7.79 -7.72
C LYS A 23 -10.75 -7.27 -6.33
N LYS A 24 -11.05 -8.17 -5.40
CA LYS A 24 -11.42 -7.83 -4.02
C LYS A 24 -10.22 -7.26 -3.24
N ILE A 25 -9.05 -7.86 -3.38
CA ILE A 25 -7.79 -7.38 -2.78
C ILE A 25 -7.44 -6.00 -3.34
N LEU A 26 -7.52 -5.81 -4.66
CA LEU A 26 -7.25 -4.53 -5.31
C LEU A 26 -8.24 -3.44 -4.86
N GLN A 27 -9.51 -3.80 -4.63
CA GLN A 27 -10.50 -2.88 -4.08
C GLN A 27 -10.18 -2.46 -2.64
N TRP A 28 -9.70 -3.38 -1.84
CA TRP A 28 -9.28 -3.12 -0.46
C TRP A 28 -8.03 -2.24 -0.42
N MET A 29 -7.03 -2.56 -1.25
CA MET A 29 -5.80 -1.78 -1.36
C MET A 29 -6.02 -0.37 -1.91
N ALA A 30 -6.99 -0.17 -2.80
CA ALA A 30 -7.35 1.14 -3.34
C ALA A 30 -8.33 1.92 -2.44
N SER A 31 -8.46 1.55 -1.18
CA SER A 31 -9.39 2.19 -0.24
C SER A 31 -8.76 3.44 0.39
N PRO A 32 -9.46 4.58 0.41
CA PRO A 32 -9.01 5.77 1.15
C PRO A 32 -8.91 5.53 2.66
N ARG A 33 -9.65 4.56 3.18
CA ARG A 33 -9.57 4.15 4.60
C ARG A 33 -8.19 3.58 4.92
N LEU A 34 -7.64 2.75 4.03
CA LEU A 34 -6.29 2.20 4.20
C LEU A 34 -5.24 3.32 4.17
N ALA A 35 -5.39 4.32 3.28
CA ALA A 35 -4.50 5.47 3.26
C ALA A 35 -4.50 6.23 4.59
N CYS A 36 -5.68 6.47 5.18
CA CYS A 36 -5.79 7.13 6.48
C CYS A 36 -5.13 6.32 7.60
N VAL A 37 -5.30 5.01 7.61
CA VAL A 37 -4.66 4.13 8.60
C VAL A 37 -3.14 4.16 8.44
N LEU A 38 -2.62 4.08 7.21
CA LEU A 38 -1.18 4.17 6.94
C LEU A 38 -0.60 5.52 7.37
N MET A 39 -1.31 6.62 7.13
CA MET A 39 -0.91 7.96 7.57
C MET A 39 -0.88 8.07 9.08
N ALA A 40 -1.91 7.59 9.78
CA ALA A 40 -1.96 7.58 11.23
C ALA A 40 -0.81 6.74 11.83
N TYR A 41 -0.52 5.61 11.21
CA TYR A 41 0.60 4.76 11.62
C TYR A 41 1.96 5.41 11.36
N ALA A 42 2.13 6.11 10.24
CA ALA A 42 3.35 6.87 9.95
C ALA A 42 3.58 7.98 11.00
N VAL A 43 2.53 8.69 11.40
CA VAL A 43 2.62 9.70 12.48
C VAL A 43 3.03 9.06 13.79
N LEU A 44 2.49 7.88 14.12
CA LEU A 44 2.89 7.13 15.30
C LEU A 44 4.38 6.73 15.27
N LEU A 45 4.87 6.24 14.11
CA LEU A 45 6.29 5.92 13.91
C LEU A 45 7.19 7.14 14.13
N ILE A 46 6.82 8.29 13.56
CA ILE A 46 7.57 9.54 13.72
C ILE A 46 7.59 9.94 15.19
N PHE A 47 6.47 9.85 15.88
CA PHE A 47 6.36 10.18 17.30
C PHE A 47 7.27 9.29 18.16
N LEU A 48 7.18 7.97 18.00
CA LEU A 48 8.00 7.02 18.73
C LEU A 48 9.49 7.19 18.40
N GLY A 49 9.83 7.37 17.13
CA GLY A 49 11.20 7.64 16.70
C GLY A 49 11.75 8.93 17.31
N THR A 50 10.94 9.99 17.40
CA THR A 50 11.35 11.25 18.02
C THR A 50 11.63 11.09 19.52
N LEU A 51 10.83 10.29 20.22
CA LEU A 51 11.06 10.01 21.63
C LEU A 51 12.38 9.23 21.84
N GLU A 52 12.62 8.20 21.03
CA GLU A 52 13.82 7.37 21.14
C GLU A 52 15.08 8.12 20.67
N ALA A 53 14.97 9.08 19.74
CA ALA A 53 16.07 9.89 19.25
C ALA A 53 16.79 10.70 20.37
N ARG A 54 16.08 10.98 21.45
CA ARG A 54 16.66 11.66 22.62
C ARG A 54 17.72 10.82 23.35
N SER A 55 17.61 9.50 23.26
CA SER A 55 18.52 8.57 23.97
C SER A 55 19.60 7.98 23.06
N VAL A 56 19.28 7.64 21.82
CA VAL A 56 20.21 6.93 20.92
C VAL A 56 20.72 7.78 19.75
N GLY A 57 20.16 8.99 19.55
CA GLY A 57 20.53 9.89 18.47
C GLY A 57 19.67 9.70 17.20
N VAL A 58 19.59 10.77 16.41
CA VAL A 58 18.69 10.85 15.25
C VAL A 58 19.09 9.86 14.14
N SER A 59 20.38 9.73 13.86
CA SER A 59 20.88 8.84 12.80
C SER A 59 20.58 7.36 13.08
N ALA A 60 20.72 6.93 14.33
CA ALA A 60 20.43 5.56 14.73
C ALA A 60 18.92 5.25 14.63
N VAL A 61 18.08 6.21 14.99
CA VAL A 61 16.63 6.11 14.87
C VAL A 61 16.20 6.08 13.40
N GLN A 62 16.79 6.92 12.55
CA GLN A 62 16.49 6.93 11.13
C GLN A 62 16.77 5.57 10.50
N ALA A 63 17.94 4.99 10.72
CA ALA A 63 18.28 3.67 10.21
C ALA A 63 17.33 2.58 10.74
N ARG A 64 16.98 2.65 12.03
CA ARG A 64 16.15 1.62 12.67
C ARG A 64 14.67 1.71 12.31
N TYR A 65 14.09 2.91 12.30
CA TYR A 65 12.64 3.11 12.13
C TYR A 65 12.24 3.34 10.68
N PHE A 66 13.05 4.04 9.89
CA PHE A 66 12.66 4.48 8.55
C PHE A 66 13.29 3.67 7.42
N GLU A 67 14.51 3.22 7.56
CA GLU A 67 15.20 2.46 6.51
C GLU A 67 14.98 0.95 6.63
N SER A 68 14.45 0.47 7.77
CA SER A 68 14.15 -0.95 7.97
C SER A 68 12.74 -1.33 7.56
N TRP A 69 12.56 -2.58 7.14
CA TRP A 69 11.26 -3.18 6.89
C TRP A 69 10.48 -3.49 8.17
N GLY A 70 11.20 -3.70 9.27
CA GLY A 70 10.63 -3.93 10.58
C GLY A 70 11.59 -3.47 11.66
N CYS A 71 11.09 -2.88 12.72
CA CYS A 71 11.86 -2.37 13.82
C CYS A 71 11.30 -2.83 15.17
N LEU A 72 12.17 -2.89 16.16
CA LEU A 72 11.81 -3.09 17.56
C LEU A 72 11.88 -1.73 18.26
N SER A 73 10.72 -1.16 18.56
CA SER A 73 10.64 0.07 19.34
C SER A 73 11.00 -0.22 20.79
N PHE A 74 11.92 0.56 21.35
CA PHE A 74 12.46 0.35 22.70
C PHE A 74 12.94 -1.09 22.99
N GLY A 75 13.28 -1.86 21.93
CA GLY A 75 13.73 -3.24 22.05
C GLY A 75 12.65 -4.28 22.38
N MET A 76 11.37 -3.90 22.50
CA MET A 76 10.30 -4.81 22.95
C MET A 76 9.10 -4.89 22.01
N ILE A 77 8.77 -3.82 21.29
CA ILE A 77 7.56 -3.74 20.47
C ILE A 77 7.92 -3.93 19.00
N PRO A 78 7.52 -5.04 18.34
CA PRO A 78 7.73 -5.22 16.91
C PRO A 78 6.81 -4.28 16.13
N LEU A 79 7.41 -3.37 15.35
CA LEU A 79 6.71 -2.44 14.49
C LEU A 79 7.13 -2.66 13.04
N ILE A 80 6.21 -2.38 12.13
CA ILE A 80 6.53 -2.31 10.70
C ILE A 80 7.33 -1.02 10.48
N GLY A 81 8.52 -1.12 9.93
CA GLY A 81 9.39 0.04 9.68
C GLY A 81 8.85 0.96 8.60
N GLY A 82 9.41 2.17 8.51
CA GLY A 82 9.02 3.18 7.55
C GLY A 82 9.12 2.72 6.09
N ALA A 83 10.13 1.93 5.75
CA ALA A 83 10.25 1.34 4.41
C ALA A 83 9.03 0.45 4.06
N GLY A 84 8.56 -0.37 5.01
CA GLY A 84 7.36 -1.19 4.83
C GLY A 84 6.10 -0.35 4.68
N VAL A 85 5.92 0.67 5.52
CA VAL A 85 4.79 1.60 5.44
C VAL A 85 4.83 2.40 4.14
N GLY A 86 6.00 2.87 3.72
CA GLY A 86 6.21 3.57 2.45
C GLY A 86 5.83 2.70 1.25
N ALA A 87 6.30 1.44 1.22
CA ALA A 87 5.94 0.49 0.18
C ALA A 87 4.42 0.24 0.11
N LEU A 88 3.76 0.06 1.26
CA LEU A 88 2.30 -0.10 1.32
C LEU A 88 1.57 1.17 0.85
N ALA A 89 2.07 2.36 1.18
CA ALA A 89 1.52 3.62 0.73
C ALA A 89 1.63 3.77 -0.80
N VAL A 90 2.80 3.45 -1.37
CA VAL A 90 3.02 3.44 -2.83
C VAL A 90 2.06 2.48 -3.53
N LEU A 91 1.91 1.26 -3.02
CA LEU A 91 0.97 0.28 -3.55
C LEU A 91 -0.49 0.76 -3.47
N ASN A 92 -0.88 1.38 -2.34
CA ASN A 92 -2.21 1.95 -2.16
C ASN A 92 -2.50 3.07 -3.16
N ILE A 93 -1.56 4.00 -3.32
CA ILE A 93 -1.68 5.12 -4.27
C ILE A 93 -1.75 4.58 -5.71
N SER A 94 -0.84 3.68 -6.08
CA SER A 94 -0.82 3.07 -7.41
C SER A 94 -2.13 2.34 -7.72
N ALA A 95 -2.61 1.51 -6.80
CA ALA A 95 -3.89 0.81 -6.94
C ALA A 95 -5.07 1.77 -7.08
N SER A 96 -5.06 2.89 -6.36
CA SER A 96 -6.08 3.93 -6.42
C SER A 96 -6.10 4.63 -7.77
N VAL A 97 -4.91 4.94 -8.30
CA VAL A 97 -4.75 5.54 -9.63
C VAL A 97 -5.23 4.59 -10.72
N PHE A 98 -4.79 3.33 -10.72
CA PHE A 98 -5.22 2.33 -11.70
C PHE A 98 -6.73 2.11 -11.69
N ARG A 99 -7.36 2.15 -10.53
CA ARG A 99 -8.81 1.95 -10.39
C ARG A 99 -9.62 3.15 -10.86
N ARG A 100 -9.09 4.37 -10.70
CA ARG A 100 -9.78 5.63 -11.05
C ARG A 100 -9.38 6.19 -12.41
N ALA A 101 -8.30 5.70 -13.00
CA ALA A 101 -7.81 6.13 -14.30
C ALA A 101 -8.79 5.73 -15.43
N ARG A 102 -9.85 6.48 -15.58
CA ARG A 102 -10.46 6.67 -16.89
C ARG A 102 -9.52 7.62 -17.62
N PHE A 103 -8.86 7.13 -18.67
CA PHE A 103 -7.95 7.90 -19.52
C PHE A 103 -8.68 9.04 -20.23
N THR A 104 -8.98 10.07 -19.48
CA THR A 104 -9.52 11.32 -20.00
C THR A 104 -8.45 12.37 -19.80
N LEU A 105 -8.22 13.25 -20.76
CA LEU A 105 -7.24 14.34 -20.70
C LEU A 105 -7.30 15.13 -19.37
N ARG A 106 -8.48 15.18 -18.75
CA ARG A 106 -8.72 15.83 -17.45
C ARG A 106 -8.08 15.09 -16.26
N SER A 107 -7.80 13.80 -16.38
CA SER A 107 -7.18 12.99 -15.31
C SER A 107 -5.67 12.87 -15.43
N VAL A 108 -5.07 13.36 -16.52
CA VAL A 108 -3.62 13.32 -16.73
C VAL A 108 -2.88 14.10 -15.64
N GLY A 109 -3.38 15.27 -15.25
CA GLY A 109 -2.79 16.05 -14.17
C GLY A 109 -2.79 15.32 -12.82
N LEU A 110 -3.90 14.65 -12.49
CA LEU A 110 -4.01 13.86 -11.27
C LEU A 110 -3.07 12.65 -11.28
N ILE A 111 -2.97 11.96 -12.40
CA ILE A 111 -2.07 10.82 -12.60
C ILE A 111 -0.62 11.28 -12.47
N LEU A 112 -0.26 12.42 -13.08
CA LEU A 112 1.08 12.97 -13.03
C LEU A 112 1.48 13.37 -11.61
N THR A 113 0.58 14.02 -10.86
CA THR A 113 0.80 14.38 -9.46
C THR A 113 1.05 13.15 -8.59
N HIS A 114 0.26 12.09 -8.76
CA HIS A 114 0.42 10.85 -7.98
C HIS A 114 1.67 10.08 -8.40
N ALA A 115 2.01 10.06 -9.70
CA ALA A 115 3.25 9.46 -10.18
C ALA A 115 4.48 10.19 -9.61
N PHE A 116 4.44 11.53 -9.56
CA PHE A 116 5.51 12.32 -8.97
C PHE A 116 5.65 12.06 -7.46
N LEU A 117 4.54 11.94 -6.73
CA LEU A 117 4.53 11.58 -5.32
C LEU A 117 5.15 10.20 -5.06
N VAL A 118 4.85 9.22 -5.91
CA VAL A 118 5.43 7.87 -5.84
C VAL A 118 6.94 7.87 -6.07
N VAL A 119 7.42 8.73 -6.98
CA VAL A 119 8.87 8.87 -7.26
C VAL A 119 9.59 9.59 -6.12
N LEU A 120 8.90 10.49 -5.41
CA LEU A 120 9.47 11.28 -4.33
C LEU A 120 9.59 10.49 -3.00
N ILE A 121 8.75 9.48 -2.80
CA ILE A 121 8.77 8.62 -1.60
C ILE A 121 9.78 7.50 -1.75
#